data_a782ed75ef2790194bbd13b13455db93
#
_entry.id   a782ed75ef2790194bbd13b13455db93
#
_cell.length_a   1.000
_cell.length_b   1.000
_cell.length_c   1.000
_cell.angle_alpha   90.00
_cell.angle_beta   90.00
_cell.angle_gamma   90.00
#
_symmetry.space_group_name_H-M   'P 1'
#
loop_
_entity.id
_entity.type
_entity.pdbx_description
1 polymer ?
#
loop_
_entity_poly.entity_id
_entity_poly.type
_entity_poly.pdbx_seq_one_letter_code
_entity_poly.pdbx_strand_id
1 'polypeptide(L)'
;MAKTLRTSGDYTIKAGDGFNSGSGTNTINLDSLNVSITGNLTVAGTSSTISTTNTVIQDNIIELQTGISASSNDSGIIIERGSTGDNAAIVWDESVDSFKLGTTTATGTDKSGGITVTAGALEIGALTATTGTFSGAVTSVGSTVTGNFTAG
;
A
#
# COMPACT_ATOMS: atom_id res chain seq x y z
N MET A 1 22.68 -19.94 29.06
CA MET A 1 21.85 -19.49 30.20
C MET A 1 21.04 -18.29 29.73
N ALA A 2 19.71 -18.36 29.81
CA ALA A 2 18.86 -17.22 29.41
C ALA A 2 19.01 -16.08 30.44
N LYS A 3 19.12 -14.85 29.94
CA LYS A 3 19.07 -13.65 30.79
C LYS A 3 17.71 -13.00 30.60
N THR A 4 17.03 -12.67 31.68
CA THR A 4 15.73 -12.02 31.68
C THR A 4 15.85 -10.67 32.34
N LEU A 5 15.48 -9.61 31.65
CA LEU A 5 15.27 -8.30 32.24
C LEU A 5 13.76 -8.15 32.52
N ARG A 6 13.42 -7.91 33.80
CA ARG A 6 12.04 -7.68 34.25
C ARG A 6 11.97 -6.32 34.93
N THR A 7 10.94 -5.55 34.57
CA THR A 7 10.63 -4.28 35.22
C THR A 7 9.18 -4.32 35.69
N SER A 8 8.86 -3.65 36.78
CA SER A 8 7.49 -3.51 37.30
C SER A 8 6.74 -2.32 36.69
N GLY A 9 7.34 -1.59 35.78
CA GLY A 9 6.80 -0.42 35.10
C GLY A 9 7.37 -0.29 33.70
N ASP A 10 7.30 0.91 33.15
CA ASP A 10 7.76 1.22 31.80
C ASP A 10 9.29 1.05 31.69
N TYR A 11 9.72 0.51 30.57
CA TYR A 11 11.12 0.40 30.21
C TYR A 11 11.40 1.16 28.93
N THR A 12 12.30 2.14 28.99
CA THR A 12 12.66 2.96 27.85
C THR A 12 14.08 2.69 27.42
N ILE A 13 14.28 2.34 26.13
CA ILE A 13 15.60 2.27 25.51
C ILE A 13 15.74 3.48 24.59
N LYS A 14 16.73 4.30 24.81
CA LYS A 14 17.05 5.46 23.97
C LYS A 14 18.42 5.29 23.35
N ALA A 15 18.52 5.52 22.04
CA ALA A 15 19.79 5.70 21.35
C ALA A 15 20.02 7.20 21.12
N GLY A 16 21.15 7.70 21.60
CA GLY A 16 21.47 9.13 21.53
C GLY A 16 21.46 9.81 22.90
N ASP A 17 22.17 10.91 23.04
CA ASP A 17 22.43 11.63 24.29
C ASP A 17 21.37 12.69 24.62
N GLY A 18 20.31 12.79 23.85
CA GLY A 18 19.25 13.79 24.04
C GLY A 18 19.65 15.24 23.74
N PHE A 19 20.93 15.51 23.46
CA PHE A 19 21.44 16.84 23.14
C PHE A 19 21.72 17.04 21.65
N ASN A 20 21.75 16.00 20.86
CA ASN A 20 22.09 16.09 19.43
C ASN A 20 20.86 15.92 18.55
N SER A 21 20.12 16.98 18.40
CA SER A 21 18.93 17.03 17.54
C SER A 21 19.27 17.20 16.06
N GLY A 22 20.45 16.81 15.60
CA GLY A 22 20.73 17.24 14.23
C GLY A 22 21.64 16.46 13.33
N SER A 23 22.42 15.48 13.77
CA SER A 23 23.42 14.94 12.82
C SER A 23 23.94 13.53 13.09
N GLY A 24 23.21 12.69 13.74
CA GLY A 24 23.65 11.31 13.98
C GLY A 24 22.58 10.29 13.64
N THR A 25 22.93 9.23 12.92
CA THR A 25 22.10 8.05 12.77
C THR A 25 22.15 7.25 14.07
N ASN A 26 21.24 7.54 15.00
CA ASN A 26 21.10 6.74 16.21
C ASN A 26 20.30 5.49 15.88
N THR A 27 20.84 4.33 16.17
CA THR A 27 20.23 3.05 15.84
C THR A 27 20.14 2.17 17.08
N ILE A 28 19.01 1.52 17.26
CA ILE A 28 18.86 0.40 18.19
C ILE A 28 18.75 -0.86 17.35
N ASN A 29 19.76 -1.72 17.41
CA ASN A 29 19.77 -3.00 16.71
C ASN A 29 19.24 -4.10 17.64
N LEU A 30 18.25 -4.83 17.17
CA LEU A 30 17.76 -6.06 17.78
C LEU A 30 18.21 -7.22 16.89
N ASP A 31 19.38 -7.77 17.18
CA ASP A 31 19.94 -8.90 16.43
C ASP A 31 19.52 -10.20 17.12
N SER A 32 18.52 -10.84 16.56
CA SER A 32 17.93 -12.06 17.09
C SER A 32 17.25 -12.87 15.99
N LEU A 33 17.20 -14.18 16.15
CA LEU A 33 16.40 -15.04 15.27
C LEU A 33 14.92 -14.67 15.28
N ASN A 34 14.39 -14.25 16.45
CA ASN A 34 12.99 -13.85 16.59
C ASN A 34 12.88 -12.68 17.57
N VAL A 35 12.12 -11.65 17.18
CA VAL A 35 11.62 -10.62 18.07
C VAL A 35 10.12 -10.81 18.20
N SER A 36 9.63 -11.13 19.42
CA SER A 36 8.21 -11.32 19.69
C SER A 36 7.67 -10.15 20.51
N ILE A 37 6.64 -9.51 19.99
CA ILE A 37 5.90 -8.42 20.65
C ILE A 37 4.49 -8.92 20.89
N THR A 38 4.13 -9.18 22.14
CA THR A 38 2.81 -9.72 22.50
C THR A 38 1.74 -8.66 22.70
N GLY A 39 2.14 -7.39 22.73
CA GLY A 39 1.27 -6.21 22.77
C GLY A 39 1.27 -5.44 21.47
N ASN A 40 0.86 -4.18 21.53
CA ASN A 40 0.84 -3.30 20.37
C ASN A 40 2.25 -2.82 20.00
N LEU A 41 2.56 -2.79 18.71
CA LEU A 41 3.73 -2.12 18.17
C LEU A 41 3.30 -0.81 17.52
N THR A 42 3.81 0.32 17.99
CA THR A 42 3.63 1.62 17.34
C THR A 42 4.96 2.07 16.76
N VAL A 43 4.99 2.31 15.47
CA VAL A 43 6.14 2.89 14.75
C VAL A 43 5.76 4.31 14.33
N ALA A 44 6.30 5.30 15.04
CA ALA A 44 6.06 6.70 14.74
C ALA A 44 7.29 7.29 14.02
N GLY A 45 7.19 7.48 12.73
CA GLY A 45 8.28 7.99 11.89
C GLY A 45 7.78 8.35 10.51
N THR A 46 8.65 8.94 9.71
CA THR A 46 8.33 9.32 8.33
C THR A 46 8.41 8.15 7.35
N SER A 47 9.07 7.07 7.74
CA SER A 47 9.22 5.87 6.91
C SER A 47 9.39 4.64 7.78
N SER A 48 8.73 3.56 7.44
CA SER A 48 9.00 2.21 7.96
C SER A 48 9.20 1.25 6.80
N THR A 49 10.22 0.40 6.89
CA THR A 49 10.51 -0.62 5.89
C THR A 49 10.44 -1.99 6.54
N ILE A 50 9.64 -2.85 5.96
CA ILE A 50 9.57 -4.27 6.33
C ILE A 50 10.14 -5.06 5.15
N SER A 51 11.33 -5.63 5.34
CA SER A 51 12.00 -6.44 4.31
C SER A 51 11.90 -7.91 4.73
N THR A 52 10.94 -8.62 4.16
CA THR A 52 10.67 -10.03 4.47
C THR A 52 10.41 -10.80 3.19
N THR A 53 10.57 -12.12 3.25
CA THR A 53 10.15 -12.99 2.14
C THR A 53 8.63 -13.04 2.02
N ASN A 54 7.94 -13.05 3.15
CA ASN A 54 6.48 -13.06 3.21
C ASN A 54 5.99 -12.13 4.33
N THR A 55 4.98 -11.32 4.04
CA THR A 55 4.24 -10.55 5.04
C THR A 55 2.81 -11.08 5.08
N VAL A 56 2.38 -11.55 6.24
CA VAL A 56 1.01 -12.03 6.47
C VAL A 56 0.30 -11.06 7.41
N ILE A 57 -0.85 -10.55 6.96
CA ILE A 57 -1.70 -9.66 7.75
C ILE A 57 -2.98 -10.44 8.07
N GLN A 58 -3.29 -10.59 9.36
CA GLN A 58 -4.50 -11.28 9.81
C GLN A 58 -5.73 -10.37 9.82
N ASP A 59 -5.51 -9.06 9.78
CA ASP A 59 -6.61 -8.09 9.74
C ASP A 59 -7.39 -8.21 8.42
N ASN A 60 -8.67 -7.96 8.49
CA ASN A 60 -9.58 -7.98 7.35
C ASN A 60 -9.62 -6.65 6.57
N ILE A 61 -9.04 -5.58 7.10
CA ILE A 61 -8.99 -4.25 6.48
C ILE A 61 -7.60 -3.63 6.65
N ILE A 62 -7.09 -3.02 5.58
CA ILE A 62 -5.90 -2.16 5.62
C ILE A 62 -6.37 -0.74 5.35
N GLU A 63 -6.16 0.15 6.32
CA GLU A 63 -6.47 1.57 6.19
C GLU A 63 -5.23 2.35 5.77
N LEU A 64 -5.33 3.08 4.67
CA LEU A 64 -4.30 3.98 4.19
C LEU A 64 -4.69 5.43 4.46
N GLN A 65 -3.72 6.31 4.69
CA GLN A 65 -3.93 7.74 4.96
C GLN A 65 -4.80 8.05 6.18
N THR A 66 -4.75 7.22 7.22
CA THR A 66 -5.53 7.46 8.44
C THR A 66 -5.18 8.81 9.09
N GLY A 67 -6.17 9.49 9.65
CA GLY A 67 -5.99 10.73 10.43
C GLY A 67 -5.85 12.02 9.60
N ILE A 68 -6.01 11.97 8.29
CA ILE A 68 -6.04 13.19 7.47
C ILE A 68 -7.43 13.82 7.47
N SER A 69 -7.50 15.16 7.44
CA SER A 69 -8.76 15.89 7.38
C SER A 69 -9.30 16.07 5.96
N ALA A 70 -8.42 16.11 4.97
CA ALA A 70 -8.74 16.15 3.55
C ALA A 70 -7.56 15.60 2.76
N SER A 71 -7.83 14.75 1.76
CA SER A 71 -6.81 14.24 0.87
C SER A 71 -6.68 15.13 -0.37
N SER A 72 -5.46 15.33 -0.81
CA SER A 72 -5.13 15.85 -2.14
C SER A 72 -4.18 14.91 -2.87
N ASN A 73 -3.88 13.79 -2.26
CA ASN A 73 -2.93 12.80 -2.77
C ASN A 73 -3.65 11.51 -3.12
N ASP A 74 -3.22 10.91 -4.19
CA ASP A 74 -3.64 9.55 -4.53
C ASP A 74 -3.12 8.55 -3.51
N SER A 75 -3.84 7.46 -3.35
CA SER A 75 -3.45 6.37 -2.45
C SER A 75 -3.66 5.01 -3.09
N GLY A 76 -2.82 4.06 -2.75
CA GLY A 76 -2.94 2.75 -3.34
C GLY A 76 -1.80 1.79 -3.02
N ILE A 77 -1.70 0.76 -3.83
CA ILE A 77 -0.68 -0.28 -3.73
C ILE A 77 0.13 -0.27 -5.02
N ILE A 78 1.44 -0.20 -4.88
CA ILE A 78 2.40 -0.33 -5.99
C ILE A 78 3.12 -1.65 -5.83
N ILE A 79 3.17 -2.43 -6.91
CA ILE A 79 3.89 -3.69 -7.02
C ILE A 79 5.10 -3.44 -7.92
N GLU A 80 6.27 -3.43 -7.33
CA GLU A 80 7.51 -3.22 -8.08
C GLU A 80 7.82 -4.45 -8.96
N ARG A 81 8.13 -4.19 -10.22
CA ARG A 81 8.42 -5.22 -11.22
C ARG A 81 9.90 -5.26 -11.66
N GLY A 82 10.74 -4.42 -11.03
CA GLY A 82 12.16 -4.33 -11.32
C GLY A 82 12.44 -3.97 -12.80
N SER A 83 13.33 -4.69 -13.44
CA SER A 83 13.71 -4.43 -14.84
C SER A 83 12.70 -4.91 -15.88
N THR A 84 11.57 -5.51 -15.48
CA THR A 84 10.56 -6.03 -16.40
C THR A 84 9.70 -4.91 -17.04
N GLY A 85 9.73 -3.73 -16.49
CA GLY A 85 8.97 -2.56 -16.96
C GLY A 85 8.39 -1.76 -15.82
N ASP A 86 7.47 -0.85 -16.13
CA ASP A 86 6.79 -0.03 -15.14
C ASP A 86 6.08 -0.85 -14.07
N ASN A 87 6.00 -0.32 -12.86
CA ASN A 87 5.37 -0.97 -11.71
C ASN A 87 3.88 -1.19 -11.95
N ALA A 88 3.32 -2.30 -11.48
CA ALA A 88 1.87 -2.48 -11.46
C ALA A 88 1.25 -1.71 -10.29
N ALA A 89 0.05 -1.16 -10.49
CA ALA A 89 -0.59 -0.32 -9.50
C ALA A 89 -2.10 -0.51 -9.42
N ILE A 90 -2.62 -0.41 -8.20
CA ILE A 90 -4.03 -0.25 -7.86
C ILE A 90 -4.12 1.04 -7.06
N VAL A 91 -4.71 2.09 -7.62
CA VAL A 91 -4.66 3.45 -7.07
C VAL A 91 -6.06 4.05 -7.04
N TRP A 92 -6.43 4.67 -5.94
CA TRP A 92 -7.50 5.64 -5.86
C TRP A 92 -6.95 6.99 -6.31
N ASP A 93 -7.47 7.51 -7.41
CA ASP A 93 -7.14 8.84 -7.93
C ASP A 93 -8.09 9.86 -7.31
N GLU A 94 -7.57 10.66 -6.41
CA GLU A 94 -8.33 11.64 -5.63
C GLU A 94 -8.84 12.80 -6.51
N SER A 95 -8.20 13.07 -7.63
CA SER A 95 -8.56 14.18 -8.50
C SER A 95 -9.82 13.92 -9.32
N VAL A 96 -10.18 12.66 -9.54
CA VAL A 96 -11.31 12.24 -10.37
C VAL A 96 -12.23 11.23 -9.69
N ASP A 97 -12.02 10.98 -8.40
CA ASP A 97 -12.81 10.07 -7.56
C ASP A 97 -12.98 8.67 -8.18
N SER A 98 -11.88 8.05 -8.59
CA SER A 98 -11.94 6.75 -9.26
C SER A 98 -10.78 5.82 -8.96
N PHE A 99 -11.05 4.51 -8.98
CA PHE A 99 -10.00 3.50 -8.96
C PHE A 99 -9.38 3.33 -10.33
N LYS A 100 -8.05 3.33 -10.37
CA LYS A 100 -7.24 3.03 -11.55
C LYS A 100 -6.42 1.77 -11.33
N LEU A 101 -6.45 0.88 -12.31
CA LEU A 101 -5.61 -0.32 -12.36
C LEU A 101 -4.76 -0.25 -13.61
N GLY A 102 -3.45 -0.48 -13.46
CA GLY A 102 -2.56 -0.40 -14.61
C GLY A 102 -1.09 -0.37 -14.23
N THR A 103 -0.31 0.40 -14.97
CA THR A 103 1.12 0.55 -14.72
C THR A 103 1.49 2.00 -14.42
N THR A 104 2.56 2.19 -13.66
CA THR A 104 3.08 3.49 -13.24
C THR A 104 4.59 3.47 -13.12
N THR A 105 5.22 4.61 -13.36
CA THR A 105 6.64 4.83 -13.03
C THR A 105 6.84 5.26 -11.57
N ALA A 106 5.77 5.58 -10.85
CA ALA A 106 5.83 5.96 -9.45
C ALA A 106 6.34 4.81 -8.57
N THR A 107 6.93 5.18 -7.45
CA THR A 107 7.47 4.25 -6.44
C THR A 107 6.81 4.49 -5.08
N GLY A 108 7.01 3.61 -4.13
CA GLY A 108 6.51 3.77 -2.77
C GLY A 108 7.06 4.98 -2.01
N THR A 109 8.04 5.69 -2.57
CA THR A 109 8.60 6.93 -2.00
C THR A 109 7.92 8.20 -2.52
N ASP A 110 7.11 8.09 -3.58
CA ASP A 110 6.34 9.22 -4.10
C ASP A 110 5.23 9.60 -3.11
N LYS A 111 5.31 10.81 -2.58
CA LYS A 111 4.43 11.32 -1.52
C LYS A 111 3.70 12.60 -1.93
N SER A 112 3.95 13.10 -3.13
CA SER A 112 3.50 14.42 -3.56
C SER A 112 2.52 14.33 -4.71
N GLY A 113 1.24 14.39 -4.40
CA GLY A 113 0.23 14.62 -5.42
C GLY A 113 -0.25 13.37 -6.14
N GLY A 114 -0.58 13.52 -7.40
CA GLY A 114 -1.18 12.47 -8.21
C GLY A 114 -0.19 11.45 -8.75
N ILE A 115 -0.63 10.21 -8.83
CA ILE A 115 0.11 9.11 -9.43
C ILE A 115 -0.44 8.88 -10.84
N THR A 116 0.40 9.08 -11.85
CA THR A 116 0.01 8.76 -13.22
C THR A 116 -0.06 7.26 -13.41
N VAL A 117 -1.25 6.75 -13.69
CA VAL A 117 -1.47 5.34 -14.00
C VAL A 117 -1.87 5.19 -15.45
N THR A 118 -1.10 4.42 -16.21
CA THR A 118 -1.46 3.96 -17.55
C THR A 118 -2.39 2.75 -17.40
N ALA A 119 -3.61 2.83 -17.94
CA ALA A 119 -4.59 1.77 -17.80
C ALA A 119 -4.05 0.42 -18.31
N GLY A 120 -4.24 -0.60 -17.51
CA GLY A 120 -3.87 -1.98 -17.81
C GLY A 120 -5.08 -2.84 -18.18
N ALA A 121 -4.80 -4.06 -18.61
CA ALA A 121 -5.85 -5.07 -18.79
C ALA A 121 -6.32 -5.60 -17.43
N LEU A 122 -7.63 -5.88 -17.31
CA LEU A 122 -8.22 -6.54 -16.17
C LEU A 122 -8.83 -7.87 -16.63
N GLU A 123 -8.34 -8.98 -16.09
CA GLU A 123 -8.91 -10.31 -16.28
C GLU A 123 -9.72 -10.68 -15.03
N ILE A 124 -11.00 -10.93 -15.21
CA ILE A 124 -11.95 -11.27 -14.13
C ILE A 124 -12.89 -12.39 -14.58
N GLY A 125 -13.38 -13.17 -13.62
CA GLY A 125 -14.35 -14.25 -13.91
C GLY A 125 -15.73 -13.73 -14.27
N ALA A 126 -16.27 -12.80 -13.49
CA ALA A 126 -17.56 -12.16 -13.75
C ALA A 126 -17.51 -10.69 -13.32
N LEU A 127 -18.13 -9.82 -14.09
CA LEU A 127 -18.31 -8.41 -13.76
C LEU A 127 -19.80 -8.14 -13.50
N THR A 128 -20.12 -7.61 -12.32
CA THR A 128 -21.43 -7.04 -12.02
C THR A 128 -21.27 -5.54 -11.89
N ALA A 129 -21.88 -4.78 -12.78
CA ALA A 129 -21.84 -3.32 -12.77
C ALA A 129 -23.24 -2.77 -12.97
N THR A 130 -23.57 -1.67 -12.30
CA THR A 130 -24.85 -0.96 -12.50
C THR A 130 -24.91 -0.31 -13.88
N THR A 131 -23.78 0.23 -14.33
CA THR A 131 -23.59 0.80 -15.66
C THR A 131 -22.18 0.47 -16.13
N GLY A 132 -22.00 0.31 -17.44
CA GLY A 132 -20.68 0.11 -18.06
C GLY A 132 -20.56 0.95 -19.32
N THR A 133 -19.43 1.63 -19.49
CA THR A 133 -19.06 2.33 -20.72
C THR A 133 -17.86 1.65 -21.32
N PHE A 134 -17.96 1.22 -22.56
CA PHE A 134 -16.88 0.60 -23.30
C PHE A 134 -16.46 1.53 -24.45
N SER A 135 -15.23 2.00 -24.41
CA SER A 135 -14.66 2.88 -25.44
C SER A 135 -14.08 2.15 -26.64
N GLY A 136 -14.08 0.81 -26.59
CA GLY A 136 -13.57 -0.07 -27.64
C GLY A 136 -14.59 -1.12 -28.06
N ALA A 137 -14.19 -2.01 -28.97
CA ALA A 137 -15.04 -3.11 -29.40
C ALA A 137 -15.30 -4.09 -28.25
N VAL A 138 -16.55 -4.46 -28.05
CA VAL A 138 -16.96 -5.55 -27.15
C VAL A 138 -17.06 -6.82 -27.98
N THR A 139 -16.12 -7.76 -27.77
CA THR A 139 -16.17 -9.08 -28.39
C THR A 139 -16.72 -10.08 -27.37
N SER A 140 -17.80 -10.74 -27.73
CA SER A 140 -18.44 -11.74 -26.89
C SER A 140 -18.55 -13.07 -27.62
N VAL A 141 -18.16 -14.14 -26.95
CA VAL A 141 -18.31 -15.51 -27.42
C VAL A 141 -19.38 -16.18 -26.56
N GLY A 142 -20.52 -16.52 -27.17
CA GLY A 142 -21.58 -17.26 -26.47
C GLY A 142 -22.39 -16.45 -25.45
N SER A 143 -22.59 -15.15 -25.68
CA SER A 143 -23.33 -14.30 -24.73
C SER A 143 -24.85 -14.29 -25.05
N THR A 144 -25.61 -14.27 -23.94
CA THR A 144 -27.04 -13.92 -23.99
C THR A 144 -27.18 -12.48 -23.51
N VAL A 145 -27.63 -11.57 -24.37
CA VAL A 145 -27.99 -10.21 -23.97
C VAL A 145 -29.47 -10.22 -23.65
N THR A 146 -29.81 -10.13 -22.34
CA THR A 146 -31.20 -9.96 -21.88
C THR A 146 -31.44 -8.48 -21.63
N GLY A 147 -31.74 -7.74 -22.68
CA GLY A 147 -31.94 -6.28 -22.59
C GLY A 147 -31.80 -5.61 -23.96
N ASN A 148 -32.03 -4.30 -24.02
CA ASN A 148 -31.86 -3.56 -25.27
C ASN A 148 -30.37 -3.25 -25.48
N PHE A 149 -29.82 -3.76 -26.56
CA PHE A 149 -28.55 -3.32 -27.11
C PHE A 149 -28.86 -2.27 -28.18
N THR A 150 -28.53 -1.02 -27.93
CA THR A 150 -28.66 0.05 -28.92
C THR A 150 -27.26 0.35 -29.44
N ALA A 151 -26.98 -0.02 -30.67
CA ALA A 151 -25.80 0.43 -31.39
C ALA A 151 -26.11 1.81 -31.96
N GLY A 152 -25.28 2.81 -31.57
CA GLY A 152 -25.33 4.13 -32.15
C GLY A 152 -24.43 4.26 -33.37
#